data_046099a2216b96f4decab259c153a317
#
_entry.id   046099a2216b96f4decab259c153a317
#
_cell.length_a   1.000
_cell.length_b   1.000
_cell.length_c   1.000
_cell.angle_alpha   90.00
_cell.angle_beta   90.00
_cell.angle_gamma   90.00
#
_symmetry.space_group_name_H-M   'P 1'
#
loop_
_entity.id
_entity.type
_entity.pdbx_description
1 polymer ?
#
loop_
_entity_poly.entity_id
_entity_poly.type
_entity_poly.pdbx_seq_one_letter_code
_entity_poly.pdbx_strand_id
1 'polypeptide(L)'
;MLLESIQKNNLFSADTVQCLNDCIMDVCTTSEYVADGKMYNRTHKWDYYDDANKCIREILDPHLPEGTTINQSHILESLYPFELHSDVSHSGDTSTPQYTVIIPLDDYKSQTFVFNEYNESSNDFEDYKTEYTGELKLRIPKETVLTLTHLHPKDLMYLSIKETFEWTKGSFFAFDRKYYHCSDNYLKAGEKSKRAILLWTVEQ
;
A
#
# COMPACT_ATOMS: atom_id res chain seq x y z
N MET A 1 5.29 -16.22 10.42
CA MET A 1 6.55 -15.44 10.41
C MET A 1 6.24 -14.13 9.68
N LEU A 2 6.74 -12.99 10.16
CA LEU A 2 6.61 -11.72 9.44
C LEU A 2 7.73 -11.61 8.39
N LEU A 3 7.40 -11.00 7.26
CA LEU A 3 8.32 -10.85 6.13
C LEU A 3 9.10 -9.54 6.23
N GLU A 4 10.32 -9.55 5.71
CA GLU A 4 11.12 -8.34 5.59
C GLU A 4 10.61 -7.49 4.41
N SER A 5 10.65 -6.18 4.59
CA SER A 5 10.27 -5.24 3.53
C SER A 5 11.36 -5.17 2.46
N ILE A 6 10.94 -4.95 1.22
CA ILE A 6 11.82 -4.78 0.06
C ILE A 6 11.59 -3.39 -0.50
N GLN A 7 12.66 -2.60 -0.63
CA GLN A 7 12.60 -1.31 -1.30
C GLN A 7 13.66 -1.24 -2.42
N LYS A 8 13.23 -0.86 -3.61
CA LYS A 8 14.10 -0.61 -4.77
C LYS A 8 13.72 0.74 -5.39
N ASN A 9 14.56 1.74 -5.20
CA ASN A 9 14.31 3.06 -5.78
C ASN A 9 14.65 3.08 -7.25
N ASN A 10 13.81 3.76 -8.06
CA ASN A 10 14.00 3.91 -9.51
C ASN A 10 14.22 2.57 -10.25
N LEU A 11 13.48 1.53 -9.84
CA LEU A 11 13.59 0.20 -10.44
C LEU A 11 13.13 0.21 -11.90
N PHE A 12 12.04 0.93 -12.19
CA PHE A 12 11.48 1.05 -13.53
C PHE A 12 11.75 2.44 -14.11
N SER A 13 12.15 2.49 -15.38
CA SER A 13 12.27 3.76 -16.09
C SER A 13 10.90 4.43 -16.27
N ALA A 14 10.90 5.74 -16.54
CA ALA A 14 9.65 6.47 -16.80
C ALA A 14 8.87 5.89 -17.98
N ASP A 15 9.56 5.43 -19.03
CA ASP A 15 8.96 4.81 -20.21
C ASP A 15 8.35 3.44 -19.86
N THR A 16 9.03 2.65 -19.01
CA THR A 16 8.51 1.37 -18.52
C THR A 16 7.24 1.58 -17.69
N VAL A 17 7.23 2.57 -16.79
CA VAL A 17 6.05 2.91 -15.99
C VAL A 17 4.89 3.36 -16.87
N GLN A 18 5.16 4.17 -17.91
CA GLN A 18 4.14 4.60 -18.85
C GLN A 18 3.57 3.40 -19.63
N CYS A 19 4.45 2.52 -20.12
CA CYS A 19 4.03 1.30 -20.82
C CYS A 19 3.15 0.41 -19.94
N LEU A 20 3.54 0.18 -18.67
CA LEU A 20 2.73 -0.59 -17.71
C LEU A 20 1.36 0.05 -17.50
N ASN A 21 1.32 1.37 -17.28
CA ASN A 21 0.06 2.09 -17.09
C ASN A 21 -0.86 1.93 -18.31
N ASP A 22 -0.34 2.12 -19.52
CA ASP A 22 -1.14 2.08 -20.74
C ASP A 22 -1.65 0.65 -21.00
N CYS A 23 -0.80 -0.36 -20.90
CA CYS A 23 -1.20 -1.76 -21.02
C CYS A 23 -2.29 -2.16 -20.02
N ILE A 24 -2.17 -1.73 -18.76
CA ILE A 24 -3.18 -2.03 -17.72
C ILE A 24 -4.49 -1.29 -18.02
N MET A 25 -4.42 -0.02 -18.40
CA MET A 25 -5.61 0.78 -18.70
C MET A 25 -6.40 0.27 -19.91
N ASP A 26 -5.75 -0.39 -20.87
CA ASP A 26 -6.40 -0.98 -22.05
C ASP A 26 -7.23 -2.24 -21.70
N VAL A 27 -6.93 -2.91 -20.60
CA VAL A 27 -7.55 -4.21 -20.25
C VAL A 27 -8.33 -4.19 -18.92
N CYS A 28 -8.23 -3.11 -18.15
CA CYS A 28 -8.81 -3.04 -16.81
C CYS A 28 -10.32 -2.83 -16.80
N THR A 29 -10.94 -3.23 -15.70
CA THR A 29 -12.28 -2.79 -15.30
C THR A 29 -12.17 -1.74 -14.21
N THR A 30 -12.94 -0.66 -14.32
CA THR A 30 -12.90 0.46 -13.38
C THR A 30 -14.08 0.41 -12.41
N SER A 31 -13.79 0.61 -11.12
CA SER A 31 -14.78 0.84 -10.08
C SER A 31 -14.41 2.06 -9.23
N GLU A 32 -15.40 2.70 -8.63
CA GLU A 32 -15.23 3.87 -7.77
C GLU A 32 -15.81 3.57 -6.39
N TYR A 33 -15.07 3.95 -5.34
CA TYR A 33 -15.57 3.95 -3.98
C TYR A 33 -16.05 5.34 -3.61
N VAL A 34 -17.36 5.45 -3.39
CA VAL A 34 -18.04 6.69 -3.02
C VAL A 34 -18.73 6.49 -1.68
N ALA A 35 -18.44 7.37 -0.71
CA ALA A 35 -19.13 7.42 0.58
C ALA A 35 -19.47 8.88 0.90
N ASP A 36 -20.63 9.12 1.52
CA ASP A 36 -21.13 10.45 1.90
C ASP A 36 -21.09 11.47 0.75
N GLY A 37 -21.36 11.02 -0.49
CA GLY A 37 -21.33 11.85 -1.68
C GLY A 37 -19.94 12.28 -2.16
N LYS A 38 -18.88 11.69 -1.61
CA LYS A 38 -17.49 11.94 -2.00
C LYS A 38 -16.86 10.67 -2.57
N MET A 39 -16.14 10.82 -3.67
CA MET A 39 -15.31 9.75 -4.23
C MET A 39 -13.98 9.70 -3.47
N TYR A 40 -13.68 8.56 -2.85
CA TYR A 40 -12.46 8.34 -2.06
C TYR A 40 -11.34 7.74 -2.88
N ASN A 41 -11.67 6.79 -3.73
CA ASN A 41 -10.70 6.19 -4.64
C ASN A 41 -11.36 5.67 -5.91
N ARG A 42 -10.52 5.45 -6.92
CA ARG A 42 -10.85 4.75 -8.16
C ARG A 42 -9.90 3.58 -8.32
N THR A 43 -10.44 2.42 -8.60
CA THR A 43 -9.68 1.18 -8.74
C THR A 43 -9.85 0.64 -10.15
N HIS A 44 -8.72 0.38 -10.83
CA HIS A 44 -8.65 -0.23 -12.14
C HIS A 44 -8.09 -1.64 -12.00
N LYS A 45 -8.98 -2.64 -11.93
CA LYS A 45 -8.63 -4.05 -11.74
C LYS A 45 -8.36 -4.72 -13.06
N TRP A 46 -7.32 -5.58 -13.10
CA TRP A 46 -7.05 -6.47 -14.22
C TRP A 46 -6.73 -7.89 -13.73
N ASP A 47 -6.87 -8.87 -14.60
CA ASP A 47 -6.43 -10.24 -14.31
C ASP A 47 -4.93 -10.37 -14.61
N TYR A 48 -4.11 -10.55 -13.59
CA TYR A 48 -2.66 -10.67 -13.73
C TYR A 48 -2.25 -11.84 -14.62
N TYR A 49 -2.98 -12.95 -14.58
CA TYR A 49 -2.65 -14.18 -15.28
C TYR A 49 -3.32 -14.36 -16.63
N ASP A 50 -4.18 -13.44 -17.06
CA ASP A 50 -4.71 -13.44 -18.41
C ASP A 50 -3.58 -13.40 -19.44
N ASP A 51 -3.66 -14.21 -20.49
CA ASP A 51 -2.66 -14.29 -21.56
C ASP A 51 -2.47 -12.94 -22.27
N ALA A 52 -3.52 -12.13 -22.37
CA ALA A 52 -3.44 -10.77 -22.91
C ALA A 52 -2.49 -9.88 -22.11
N ASN A 53 -2.25 -10.19 -20.82
CA ASN A 53 -1.43 -9.41 -19.91
C ASN A 53 0.02 -9.92 -19.79
N LYS A 54 0.44 -10.81 -20.69
CA LYS A 54 1.79 -11.39 -20.67
C LYS A 54 2.89 -10.33 -20.67
N CYS A 55 2.73 -9.23 -21.42
CA CYS A 55 3.71 -8.13 -21.46
C CYS A 55 3.89 -7.46 -20.09
N ILE A 56 2.82 -7.36 -19.28
CA ILE A 56 2.87 -6.81 -17.92
C ILE A 56 3.66 -7.76 -17.03
N ARG A 57 3.38 -9.07 -17.10
CA ARG A 57 4.11 -10.09 -16.31
C ARG A 57 5.59 -10.12 -16.65
N GLU A 58 5.97 -10.07 -17.92
CA GLU A 58 7.38 -10.06 -18.33
C GLU A 58 8.19 -8.92 -17.71
N ILE A 59 7.51 -7.80 -17.39
CA ILE A 59 8.15 -6.66 -16.72
C ILE A 59 8.17 -6.86 -15.19
N LEU A 60 7.08 -7.36 -14.59
CA LEU A 60 6.90 -7.37 -13.14
C LEU A 60 7.44 -8.63 -12.46
N ASP A 61 7.27 -9.83 -13.05
CA ASP A 61 7.66 -11.11 -12.45
C ASP A 61 9.11 -11.17 -11.96
N PRO A 62 10.12 -10.63 -12.69
CA PRO A 62 11.51 -10.68 -12.23
C PRO A 62 11.77 -9.91 -10.92
N HIS A 63 10.82 -9.10 -10.47
CA HIS A 63 10.97 -8.21 -9.32
C HIS A 63 10.09 -8.61 -8.13
N LEU A 64 9.14 -9.52 -8.34
CA LEU A 64 8.28 -10.01 -7.27
C LEU A 64 9.09 -10.77 -6.20
N PRO A 65 8.62 -10.79 -4.95
CA PRO A 65 9.22 -11.61 -3.92
C PRO A 65 9.24 -13.08 -4.30
N GLU A 66 10.38 -13.75 -4.06
CA GLU A 66 10.57 -15.18 -4.40
C GLU A 66 9.53 -16.05 -3.67
N GLY A 67 9.02 -17.08 -4.36
CA GLY A 67 8.04 -18.02 -3.80
C GLY A 67 6.63 -17.44 -3.66
N THR A 68 6.33 -16.31 -4.33
CA THR A 68 5.00 -15.70 -4.28
C THR A 68 4.31 -15.71 -5.63
N THR A 69 2.98 -15.68 -5.60
CA THR A 69 2.09 -15.45 -6.75
C THR A 69 1.20 -14.25 -6.49
N ILE A 70 0.68 -13.63 -7.54
CA ILE A 70 -0.24 -12.50 -7.43
C ILE A 70 -1.66 -13.01 -7.18
N ASN A 71 -2.28 -12.57 -6.09
CA ASN A 71 -3.69 -12.84 -5.79
C ASN A 71 -4.61 -11.74 -6.34
N GLN A 72 -4.19 -10.47 -6.23
CA GLN A 72 -4.95 -9.34 -6.75
C GLN A 72 -4.00 -8.33 -7.39
N SER A 73 -4.48 -7.68 -8.44
CA SER A 73 -3.75 -6.67 -9.19
C SER A 73 -4.66 -5.52 -9.59
N HIS A 74 -4.25 -4.29 -9.29
CA HIS A 74 -4.99 -3.10 -9.67
C HIS A 74 -4.14 -1.83 -9.68
N ILE A 75 -4.52 -0.85 -10.50
CA ILE A 75 -4.10 0.54 -10.28
C ILE A 75 -5.10 1.17 -9.32
N LEU A 76 -4.58 1.76 -8.27
CA LEU A 76 -5.38 2.53 -7.32
C LEU A 76 -5.08 4.02 -7.47
N GLU A 77 -6.11 4.80 -7.74
CA GLU A 77 -6.10 6.26 -7.66
C GLU A 77 -6.76 6.69 -6.37
N SER A 78 -5.97 7.20 -5.43
CA SER A 78 -6.44 7.67 -4.13
C SER A 78 -6.67 9.18 -4.17
N LEU A 79 -7.85 9.64 -3.82
CA LEU A 79 -8.22 11.05 -3.75
C LEU A 79 -8.15 11.60 -2.32
N TYR A 80 -8.03 10.72 -1.33
CA TYR A 80 -7.86 11.04 0.08
C TYR A 80 -6.77 10.18 0.70
N PRO A 81 -6.05 10.67 1.71
CA PRO A 81 -5.07 9.88 2.43
C PRO A 81 -5.70 8.63 3.02
N PHE A 82 -5.01 7.50 2.87
CA PHE A 82 -5.43 6.25 3.51
C PHE A 82 -5.27 6.36 5.02
N GLU A 83 -6.32 5.98 5.72
CA GLU A 83 -6.32 5.81 7.15
C GLU A 83 -5.43 4.60 7.55
N LEU A 84 -5.19 4.48 8.84
CA LEU A 84 -4.43 3.38 9.40
C LEU A 84 -5.18 2.06 9.22
N HIS A 85 -4.57 1.10 8.56
CA HIS A 85 -5.12 -0.24 8.31
C HIS A 85 -4.02 -1.27 8.11
N SER A 86 -4.41 -2.54 8.10
CA SER A 86 -3.63 -3.66 7.55
C SER A 86 -4.41 -4.26 6.38
N ASP A 87 -3.72 -4.88 5.43
CA ASP A 87 -4.40 -5.48 4.27
C ASP A 87 -4.96 -6.88 4.55
N VAL A 88 -4.81 -7.37 5.76
CA VAL A 88 -5.29 -8.70 6.18
C VAL A 88 -6.81 -8.76 6.30
N SER A 89 -7.44 -7.69 6.76
CA SER A 89 -8.88 -7.62 7.04
C SER A 89 -9.77 -7.89 5.83
N HIS A 90 -9.24 -7.75 4.63
CA HIS A 90 -10.00 -7.89 3.38
C HIS A 90 -9.95 -9.30 2.77
N SER A 91 -9.08 -10.19 3.22
CA SER A 91 -8.91 -11.53 2.63
C SER A 91 -9.34 -12.68 3.53
N GLY A 92 -9.51 -12.46 4.82
CA GLY A 92 -9.89 -13.50 5.79
C GLY A 92 -8.84 -14.60 6.01
N ASP A 93 -7.74 -14.61 5.26
CA ASP A 93 -6.68 -15.58 5.38
C ASP A 93 -5.38 -14.92 5.89
N THR A 94 -5.07 -15.18 7.16
CA THR A 94 -3.84 -14.71 7.83
C THR A 94 -2.75 -15.77 7.85
N SER A 95 -3.03 -16.96 7.32
CA SER A 95 -2.16 -18.13 7.49
C SER A 95 -0.93 -18.13 6.60
N THR A 96 -1.00 -17.49 5.43
CA THR A 96 0.09 -17.41 4.45
C THR A 96 0.78 -16.06 4.47
N PRO A 97 2.11 -16.00 4.52
CA PRO A 97 2.86 -14.77 4.36
C PRO A 97 2.53 -14.12 3.03
N GLN A 98 2.22 -12.82 3.04
CA GLN A 98 1.79 -12.10 1.87
C GLN A 98 2.40 -10.72 1.86
N TYR A 99 2.76 -10.26 0.67
CA TYR A 99 3.21 -8.88 0.47
C TYR A 99 2.11 -8.00 -0.12
N THR A 100 2.08 -6.76 0.34
CA THR A 100 1.54 -5.64 -0.42
C THR A 100 2.70 -5.02 -1.19
N VAL A 101 2.58 -5.00 -2.51
CA VAL A 101 3.54 -4.37 -3.42
C VAL A 101 2.95 -3.08 -3.95
N ILE A 102 3.74 -2.00 -3.91
CA ILE A 102 3.35 -0.68 -4.41
C ILE A 102 4.38 -0.19 -5.42
N ILE A 103 3.92 0.26 -6.59
CA ILE A 103 4.75 0.87 -7.63
C ILE A 103 4.11 2.21 -8.01
N PRO A 104 4.63 3.35 -7.53
CA PRO A 104 4.12 4.68 -7.88
C PRO A 104 4.19 4.95 -9.39
N LEU A 105 3.11 5.48 -9.95
CA LEU A 105 3.02 5.82 -11.37
C LEU A 105 3.54 7.22 -11.70
N ASP A 106 3.67 8.08 -10.67
CA ASP A 106 4.25 9.42 -10.78
C ASP A 106 5.07 9.76 -9.53
N ASP A 107 5.80 10.88 -9.59
CA ASP A 107 6.46 11.46 -8.44
C ASP A 107 5.44 12.24 -7.61
N TYR A 108 5.31 11.89 -6.33
CA TYR A 108 4.42 12.57 -5.39
C TYR A 108 5.19 13.04 -4.17
N LYS A 109 4.85 14.20 -3.67
CA LYS A 109 5.27 14.66 -2.33
C LYS A 109 4.49 13.92 -1.26
N SER A 110 4.70 12.62 -1.20
CA SER A 110 3.95 11.69 -0.35
C SER A 110 4.83 10.56 0.14
N GLN A 111 4.45 10.01 1.28
CA GLN A 111 5.10 8.86 1.91
C GLN A 111 4.07 7.81 2.31
N THR A 112 4.49 6.55 2.36
CA THR A 112 3.78 5.47 3.05
C THR A 112 4.58 5.12 4.30
N PHE A 113 3.91 5.10 5.44
CA PHE A 113 4.47 4.67 6.73
C PHE A 113 4.01 3.26 7.03
N VAL A 114 4.96 2.37 7.32
CA VAL A 114 4.72 1.02 7.85
C VAL A 114 5.15 1.02 9.30
N PHE A 115 4.32 0.50 10.19
CA PHE A 115 4.55 0.49 11.62
C PHE A 115 5.08 -0.88 12.07
N ASN A 116 5.74 -0.92 13.25
CA ASN A 116 6.18 -2.19 13.84
C ASN A 116 5.02 -3.04 14.33
N GLU A 117 3.91 -2.41 14.58
CA GLU A 117 2.67 -3.04 15.03
C GLU A 117 1.97 -3.72 13.85
N TYR A 118 1.40 -4.89 14.11
CA TYR A 118 0.81 -5.72 13.07
C TYR A 118 -0.45 -6.44 13.54
N ASN A 119 -1.24 -6.88 12.61
CA ASN A 119 -2.48 -7.61 12.81
C ASN A 119 -2.22 -9.13 12.74
N GLU A 120 -2.44 -9.85 13.84
CA GLU A 120 -2.28 -11.32 13.89
C GLU A 120 -3.51 -12.09 13.43
N SER A 121 -4.70 -11.48 13.53
CA SER A 121 -5.96 -12.21 13.45
C SER A 121 -7.05 -11.39 12.79
N SER A 122 -7.19 -11.08 11.64
CA SER A 122 -8.33 -10.37 10.99
C SER A 122 -9.08 -9.29 11.84
N ASN A 123 -8.59 -8.98 13.03
CA ASN A 123 -9.10 -7.94 13.91
C ASN A 123 -8.67 -6.57 13.39
N ASP A 124 -9.49 -5.57 13.59
CA ASP A 124 -9.16 -4.20 13.22
C ASP A 124 -8.19 -3.54 14.24
N PHE A 125 -7.80 -2.30 13.97
CA PHE A 125 -6.89 -1.58 14.87
C PHE A 125 -7.53 -1.23 16.22
N GLU A 126 -8.86 -1.16 16.30
CA GLU A 126 -9.57 -0.95 17.57
C GLU A 126 -9.39 -2.15 18.49
N ASP A 127 -9.48 -3.38 17.96
CA ASP A 127 -9.21 -4.59 18.72
C ASP A 127 -7.76 -4.63 19.21
N TYR A 128 -6.80 -4.33 18.35
CA TYR A 128 -5.39 -4.19 18.74
C TYR A 128 -5.21 -3.23 19.92
N LYS A 129 -5.87 -2.06 19.90
CA LYS A 129 -5.79 -1.08 21.01
C LYS A 129 -6.32 -1.63 22.32
N THR A 130 -7.38 -2.45 22.29
CA THR A 130 -7.97 -3.03 23.51
C THR A 130 -7.07 -4.11 24.14
N GLU A 131 -6.30 -4.82 23.34
CA GLU A 131 -5.36 -5.86 23.79
C GLU A 131 -3.98 -5.31 24.16
N TYR A 132 -3.70 -4.03 23.85
CA TYR A 132 -2.41 -3.42 24.07
C TYR A 132 -2.08 -3.27 25.57
N THR A 133 -1.01 -3.90 26.01
CA THR A 133 -0.55 -3.88 27.41
C THR A 133 0.69 -3.01 27.65
N GLY A 134 1.23 -2.38 26.60
CA GLY A 134 2.42 -1.56 26.69
C GLY A 134 2.15 -0.15 27.23
N GLU A 135 3.22 0.61 27.44
CA GLU A 135 3.13 2.02 27.82
C GLU A 135 2.67 2.88 26.63
N LEU A 136 1.60 3.65 26.83
CA LEU A 136 1.11 4.61 25.83
C LEU A 136 2.03 5.83 25.80
N LYS A 137 2.82 5.97 24.76
CA LYS A 137 3.65 7.14 24.52
C LYS A 137 3.87 7.39 23.03
N LEU A 138 3.98 8.64 22.67
CA LEU A 138 4.34 9.02 21.32
C LEU A 138 5.79 8.64 21.03
N ARG A 139 5.97 7.66 20.10
CA ARG A 139 7.30 7.17 19.66
C ARG A 139 7.63 7.67 18.25
N ILE A 140 6.64 8.24 17.57
CA ILE A 140 6.77 8.77 16.21
C ILE A 140 7.42 10.15 16.31
N PRO A 141 8.44 10.48 15.47
CA PRO A 141 9.06 11.79 15.42
C PRO A 141 8.01 12.90 15.19
N LYS A 142 8.21 14.05 15.84
CA LYS A 142 7.25 15.16 15.80
C LYS A 142 6.99 15.66 14.37
N GLU A 143 8.02 15.71 13.54
CA GLU A 143 7.92 16.09 12.13
C GLU A 143 7.01 15.14 11.35
N THR A 144 7.08 13.83 11.61
CA THR A 144 6.21 12.82 10.99
C THR A 144 4.77 12.96 11.49
N VAL A 145 4.57 13.21 12.79
CA VAL A 145 3.21 13.44 13.32
C VAL A 145 2.52 14.59 12.59
N LEU A 146 3.26 15.63 12.20
CA LEU A 146 2.72 16.76 11.45
C LEU A 146 2.29 16.40 10.02
N THR A 147 2.74 15.28 9.48
CA THR A 147 2.31 14.76 8.17
C THR A 147 1.12 13.79 8.29
N LEU A 148 0.86 13.24 9.48
CA LEU A 148 -0.21 12.25 9.74
C LEU A 148 -1.50 12.88 10.30
N THR A 149 -1.82 14.10 9.91
CA THR A 149 -2.90 14.90 10.49
C THR A 149 -4.33 14.44 10.15
N HIS A 150 -4.48 13.44 9.32
CA HIS A 150 -5.74 12.76 9.04
C HIS A 150 -6.02 11.62 10.02
N LEU A 151 -5.00 11.16 10.76
CA LEU A 151 -5.15 10.15 11.81
C LEU A 151 -5.53 10.78 13.14
N HIS A 152 -6.24 10.04 13.96
CA HIS A 152 -6.55 10.49 15.32
C HIS A 152 -5.26 10.48 16.19
N PRO A 153 -4.92 11.57 16.90
CA PRO A 153 -3.66 11.68 17.65
C PRO A 153 -3.45 10.58 18.70
N LYS A 154 -4.53 10.04 19.28
CA LYS A 154 -4.43 8.93 20.25
C LYS A 154 -3.92 7.65 19.61
N ASP A 155 -4.27 7.39 18.35
CA ASP A 155 -3.85 6.17 17.64
C ASP A 155 -2.33 6.15 17.46
N LEU A 156 -1.72 7.31 17.24
CA LEU A 156 -0.27 7.45 17.11
C LEU A 156 0.52 7.07 18.39
N MET A 157 -0.15 7.05 19.55
CA MET A 157 0.50 6.64 20.81
C MET A 157 0.73 5.13 20.91
N TYR A 158 0.06 4.34 20.09
CA TYR A 158 0.23 2.89 20.03
C TYR A 158 1.31 2.46 19.04
N LEU A 159 1.78 3.37 18.17
CA LEU A 159 2.54 3.06 16.97
C LEU A 159 4.00 3.49 17.09
N SER A 160 4.85 2.74 16.40
CA SER A 160 6.24 3.09 16.14
C SER A 160 6.58 2.80 14.67
N ILE A 161 7.29 3.72 14.03
CA ILE A 161 7.63 3.56 12.61
C ILE A 161 8.64 2.42 12.46
N LYS A 162 8.33 1.48 11.58
CA LYS A 162 9.24 0.46 11.09
C LYS A 162 9.99 0.97 9.87
N GLU A 163 9.25 1.46 8.88
CA GLU A 163 9.79 1.91 7.61
C GLU A 163 8.97 3.07 7.02
N THR A 164 9.61 3.84 6.16
CA THR A 164 9.00 4.94 5.41
C THR A 164 9.40 4.81 3.94
N PHE A 165 8.41 4.84 3.06
CA PHE A 165 8.62 4.75 1.62
C PHE A 165 8.23 6.06 0.95
N GLU A 166 9.18 6.65 0.21
CA GLU A 166 8.97 7.84 -0.62
C GLU A 166 8.28 7.46 -1.93
N TRP A 167 7.26 8.21 -2.32
CA TRP A 167 6.52 7.96 -3.56
C TRP A 167 7.24 8.55 -4.77
N THR A 168 8.27 7.85 -5.24
CA THR A 168 9.03 8.20 -6.44
C THR A 168 8.61 7.30 -7.60
N LYS A 169 8.34 7.88 -8.77
CA LYS A 169 7.93 7.16 -9.98
C LYS A 169 8.84 5.99 -10.29
N GLY A 170 8.25 4.82 -10.50
CA GLY A 170 9.00 3.60 -10.85
C GLY A 170 9.79 2.99 -9.70
N SER A 171 9.67 3.48 -8.48
CA SER A 171 10.13 2.77 -7.30
C SER A 171 9.25 1.55 -7.03
N PHE A 172 9.82 0.57 -6.33
CA PHE A 172 9.14 -0.65 -5.94
C PHE A 172 9.30 -0.83 -4.44
N PHE A 173 8.19 -0.97 -3.72
CA PHE A 173 8.24 -1.38 -2.33
C PHE A 173 7.24 -2.50 -2.06
N ALA A 174 7.71 -3.46 -1.25
CA ALA A 174 6.91 -4.57 -0.79
C ALA A 174 7.09 -4.72 0.72
N PHE A 175 6.01 -4.91 1.44
CA PHE A 175 6.01 -5.14 2.88
C PHE A 175 4.95 -6.19 3.25
N ASP A 176 5.16 -6.85 4.39
CA ASP A 176 4.19 -7.83 4.89
C ASP A 176 2.85 -7.13 5.16
N ARG A 177 1.79 -7.57 4.50
CA ARG A 177 0.46 -6.98 4.58
C ARG A 177 -0.19 -7.03 5.97
N LYS A 178 0.40 -7.77 6.91
CA LYS A 178 -0.03 -7.78 8.31
C LYS A 178 0.34 -6.50 9.05
N TYR A 179 1.40 -5.80 8.65
CA TYR A 179 1.77 -4.55 9.30
C TYR A 179 0.70 -3.49 9.12
N TYR A 180 0.41 -2.77 10.20
CA TYR A 180 -0.35 -1.54 10.08
C TYR A 180 0.44 -0.52 9.27
N HIS A 181 -0.26 0.14 8.37
CA HIS A 181 0.33 1.17 7.51
C HIS A 181 -0.69 2.24 7.15
N CYS A 182 -0.20 3.38 6.70
CA CYS A 182 -1.01 4.49 6.22
C CYS A 182 -0.22 5.35 5.23
N SER A 183 -0.91 6.24 4.50
CA SER A 183 -0.23 7.32 3.80
C SER A 183 -0.05 8.53 4.72
N ASP A 184 0.87 9.45 4.35
CA ASP A 184 0.82 10.81 4.89
C ASP A 184 -0.42 11.57 4.38
N ASN A 185 -0.62 12.79 4.91
CA ASN A 185 -1.64 13.69 4.39
C ASN A 185 -1.10 14.48 3.19
N TYR A 186 -0.94 13.80 2.06
CA TYR A 186 -0.40 14.37 0.82
C TYR A 186 -1.23 15.54 0.26
N LEU A 187 -2.52 15.65 0.63
CA LEU A 187 -3.34 16.82 0.28
C LEU A 187 -2.78 18.11 0.88
N LYS A 188 -2.17 18.04 2.08
CA LYS A 188 -1.47 19.18 2.69
C LYS A 188 -0.17 19.53 1.96
N ALA A 189 0.46 18.59 1.32
CA ALA A 189 1.62 18.84 0.46
C ALA A 189 1.26 19.44 -0.90
N GLY A 190 -0.06 19.56 -1.19
CA GLY A 190 -0.59 20.15 -2.43
C GLY A 190 -0.92 19.14 -3.52
N GLU A 191 -0.77 17.84 -3.25
CA GLU A 191 -1.18 16.79 -4.16
C GLU A 191 -2.72 16.67 -4.16
N LYS A 192 -3.30 16.38 -5.32
CA LYS A 192 -4.77 16.22 -5.45
C LYS A 192 -5.21 14.76 -5.39
N SER A 193 -4.34 13.89 -5.82
CA SER A 193 -4.50 12.43 -5.82
C SER A 193 -3.14 11.78 -5.90
N LYS A 194 -3.08 10.47 -5.71
CA LYS A 194 -1.90 9.67 -6.03
C LYS A 194 -2.30 8.35 -6.64
N ARG A 195 -1.47 7.84 -7.56
CA ARG A 195 -1.73 6.61 -8.32
C ARG A 195 -0.56 5.66 -8.20
N ALA A 196 -0.87 4.40 -7.99
CA ALA A 196 0.13 3.33 -7.98
C ALA A 196 -0.45 2.02 -8.54
N ILE A 197 0.41 1.18 -9.06
CA ILE A 197 0.13 -0.24 -9.21
C ILE A 197 0.22 -0.85 -7.82
N LEU A 198 -0.83 -1.58 -7.43
CA LEU A 198 -0.90 -2.38 -6.22
C LEU A 198 -1.03 -3.85 -6.59
N LEU A 199 -0.18 -4.68 -5.99
CA LEU A 199 -0.25 -6.13 -6.14
C LEU A 199 -0.29 -6.75 -4.74
N TRP A 200 -1.22 -7.69 -4.53
CA TRP A 200 -1.22 -8.51 -3.33
C TRP A 200 -0.75 -9.91 -3.69
N THR A 201 0.22 -10.40 -2.92
CA THR A 201 0.81 -11.71 -3.18
C THR A 201 0.33 -12.75 -2.18
N VAL A 202 0.39 -14.00 -2.59
CA VAL A 202 0.21 -15.19 -1.74
C VAL A 202 1.41 -16.11 -1.93
N GLU A 203 1.68 -16.96 -0.95
CA GLU A 203 2.69 -18.02 -1.06
C GLU A 203 2.26 -19.04 -2.12
N GLN A 204 3.22 -19.52 -2.91
CA GLN A 204 3.00 -20.60 -3.91
C GLN A 204 2.75 -21.94 -3.24
#